data_94fb0643d4f375e01b8e157b6d01a375
#
_entry.id   94fb0643d4f375e01b8e157b6d01a375
#
_cell.length_a   1.000
_cell.length_b   1.000
_cell.length_c   1.000
_cell.angle_alpha   90.00
_cell.angle_beta   90.00
_cell.angle_gamma   90.00
#
_symmetry.space_group_name_H-M   'P 1'
#
loop_
_entity.id
_entity.type
_entity.pdbx_description
1 polymer ?
#
loop_
_entity_poly.entity_id
_entity_poly.type
_entity_poly.pdbx_seq_one_letter_code
_entity_poly.pdbx_strand_id
1 'polypeptide(L)'
;NWDQTLKDFRAIEVQLAGAGRMFPGVSTQIAGATAVADALDEGMSQDISRAEFYALPAVALLLLVVFGSLVAACMPLIVGGLSIVGSLGVLSILAGFTQVNVFAHSVVTLLGLGLAIDYGLFMVSRFREELNRGGGQDVRTAVRRATGTAGKTVVFSAAMVAVALSGLLVFPQAFLKSVAYGAISAVGLAAVLS
;
A
#
# COMPACT_ATOMS: atom_id res chain seq x y z
N ASN A 1 22.09 12.07 0.66
CA ASN A 1 20.83 11.53 1.17
C ASN A 1 19.71 12.24 0.41
N TRP A 2 18.94 11.50 -0.44
CA TRP A 2 17.97 12.09 -1.38
C TRP A 2 16.93 12.97 -0.66
N ASP A 3 16.43 12.49 0.49
CA ASP A 3 15.45 13.24 1.32
C ASP A 3 16.00 14.57 1.83
N GLN A 4 17.30 14.61 2.13
CA GLN A 4 17.97 15.84 2.52
C GLN A 4 18.04 16.80 1.34
N THR A 5 18.38 16.30 0.16
CA THR A 5 18.46 17.09 -1.07
C THR A 5 17.11 17.69 -1.45
N LEU A 6 16.01 16.96 -1.29
CA LEU A 6 14.65 17.46 -1.52
C LEU A 6 14.25 18.52 -0.49
N LYS A 7 14.59 18.34 0.80
CA LYS A 7 14.33 19.35 1.84
C LYS A 7 15.10 20.64 1.57
N ASP A 8 16.36 20.52 1.22
CA ASP A 8 17.22 21.67 0.90
C ASP A 8 16.70 22.38 -0.36
N PHE A 9 16.27 21.63 -1.36
CA PHE A 9 15.65 22.16 -2.58
C PHE A 9 14.37 22.95 -2.27
N ARG A 10 13.44 22.39 -1.50
CA ARG A 10 12.19 23.08 -1.11
C ARG A 10 12.46 24.35 -0.31
N ALA A 11 13.48 24.36 0.54
CA ALA A 11 13.87 25.55 1.30
C ALA A 11 14.40 26.66 0.37
N ILE A 12 15.18 26.32 -0.66
CA ILE A 12 15.72 27.25 -1.66
C ILE A 12 14.59 27.75 -2.58
N GLU A 13 13.69 26.89 -3.00
CA GLU A 13 12.54 27.23 -3.86
C GLU A 13 11.67 28.32 -3.24
N VAL A 14 11.35 28.20 -1.95
CA VAL A 14 10.57 29.22 -1.21
C VAL A 14 11.29 30.57 -1.22
N GLN A 15 12.61 30.57 -1.06
CA GLN A 15 13.41 31.80 -1.07
C GLN A 15 13.46 32.43 -2.46
N LEU A 16 13.63 31.63 -3.52
CA LEU A 16 13.67 32.11 -4.91
C LEU A 16 12.31 32.61 -5.39
N ALA A 17 11.22 31.94 -4.99
CA ALA A 17 9.86 32.41 -5.26
C ALA A 17 9.58 33.75 -4.57
N GLY A 18 10.16 34.00 -3.38
CA GLY A 18 10.13 35.29 -2.68
C GLY A 18 10.89 36.39 -3.42
N ALA A 19 12.04 36.07 -3.98
CA ALA A 19 12.84 37.01 -4.77
C ALA A 19 12.12 37.46 -6.07
N GLY A 20 11.40 36.55 -6.75
CA GLY A 20 10.59 36.90 -7.93
C GLY A 20 9.47 37.91 -7.64
N ARG A 21 8.98 37.97 -6.41
CA ARG A 21 7.99 38.98 -5.98
C ARG A 21 8.57 40.40 -5.79
N MET A 22 9.88 40.53 -5.65
CA MET A 22 10.56 41.81 -5.49
C MET A 22 10.72 42.57 -6.82
N PHE A 23 10.57 41.90 -7.96
CA PHE A 23 10.75 42.47 -9.28
C PHE A 23 9.46 42.30 -10.10
N PRO A 24 8.61 43.35 -10.19
CA PRO A 24 7.38 43.31 -10.97
C PRO A 24 7.68 43.02 -12.45
N GLY A 25 7.07 41.98 -13.00
CA GLY A 25 7.25 41.58 -14.40
C GLY A 25 8.29 40.47 -14.63
N VAL A 26 8.93 39.95 -13.59
CA VAL A 26 9.85 38.81 -13.67
C VAL A 26 9.16 37.55 -13.11
N SER A 27 9.02 36.52 -13.93
CA SER A 27 8.60 35.17 -13.46
C SER A 27 9.85 34.32 -13.27
N THR A 28 10.06 33.86 -12.05
CA THR A 28 11.14 32.91 -11.73
C THR A 28 10.60 31.49 -11.86
N GLN A 29 11.24 30.68 -12.69
CA GLN A 29 10.96 29.23 -12.80
C GLN A 29 12.23 28.47 -12.47
N ILE A 30 12.11 27.50 -11.58
CA ILE A 30 13.20 26.61 -11.21
C ILE A 30 13.06 25.34 -12.05
N ALA A 31 14.11 25.01 -12.80
CA ALA A 31 14.17 23.80 -13.61
C ALA A 31 15.39 22.96 -13.22
N GLY A 32 15.28 21.65 -13.38
CA GLY A 32 16.35 20.72 -13.10
C GLY A 32 15.80 19.35 -12.66
N ALA A 33 16.68 18.35 -12.60
CA ALA A 33 16.29 16.98 -12.25
C ALA A 33 15.59 16.90 -10.87
N THR A 34 16.07 17.70 -9.90
CA THR A 34 15.48 17.73 -8.55
C THR A 34 14.11 18.39 -8.54
N ALA A 35 13.90 19.47 -9.32
CA ALA A 35 12.61 20.13 -9.46
C ALA A 35 11.57 19.21 -10.11
N VAL A 36 11.97 18.49 -11.15
CA VAL A 36 11.10 17.50 -11.81
C VAL A 36 10.75 16.35 -10.86
N ALA A 37 11.73 15.84 -10.12
CA ALA A 37 11.50 14.77 -9.17
C ALA A 37 10.58 15.20 -8.02
N ASP A 38 10.72 16.41 -7.51
CA ASP A 38 9.85 16.96 -6.46
C ASP A 38 8.41 17.16 -6.96
N ALA A 39 8.25 17.73 -8.15
CA ALA A 39 6.94 17.90 -8.78
C ALA A 39 6.24 16.57 -9.07
N LEU A 40 6.99 15.54 -9.48
CA LEU A 40 6.46 14.19 -9.68
C LEU A 40 6.04 13.56 -8.35
N ASP A 41 6.85 13.72 -7.30
CA ASP A 41 6.56 13.19 -5.97
C ASP A 41 5.28 13.81 -5.38
N GLU A 42 5.18 15.14 -5.44
CA GLU A 42 4.00 15.87 -4.96
C GLU A 42 2.75 15.53 -5.79
N GLY A 43 2.86 15.52 -7.12
CA GLY A 43 1.76 15.15 -8.02
C GLY A 43 1.27 13.73 -7.76
N MET A 44 2.18 12.76 -7.66
CA MET A 44 1.82 11.37 -7.37
C MET A 44 1.18 11.21 -5.99
N SER A 45 1.70 11.88 -4.97
CA SER A 45 1.12 11.83 -3.62
C SER A 45 -0.31 12.39 -3.59
N GLN A 46 -0.56 13.49 -4.31
CA GLN A 46 -1.91 14.06 -4.44
C GLN A 46 -2.85 13.15 -5.22
N ASP A 47 -2.39 12.56 -6.32
CA ASP A 47 -3.20 11.67 -7.15
C ASP A 47 -3.56 10.38 -6.41
N ILE A 48 -2.61 9.80 -5.66
CA ILE A 48 -2.85 8.63 -4.80
C ILE A 48 -3.87 8.96 -3.72
N SER A 49 -3.70 10.08 -3.02
CA SER A 49 -4.64 10.51 -1.96
C SER A 49 -6.05 10.73 -2.50
N ARG A 50 -6.18 11.33 -3.70
CA ARG A 50 -7.48 11.46 -4.38
C ARG A 50 -8.06 10.11 -4.77
N ALA A 51 -7.24 9.22 -5.34
CA ALA A 51 -7.68 7.88 -5.72
C ALA A 51 -8.16 7.08 -4.51
N GLU A 52 -7.44 7.13 -3.39
CA GLU A 52 -7.83 6.50 -2.12
C GLU A 52 -9.13 7.07 -1.58
N PHE A 53 -9.31 8.40 -1.62
CA PHE A 53 -10.51 9.06 -1.14
C PHE A 53 -11.79 8.61 -1.87
N TYR A 54 -11.69 8.32 -3.17
CA TYR A 54 -12.83 7.81 -3.95
C TYR A 54 -12.90 6.27 -3.92
N ALA A 55 -11.77 5.59 -3.97
CA ALA A 55 -11.73 4.14 -4.04
C ALA A 55 -12.16 3.49 -2.73
N LEU A 56 -11.73 3.99 -1.58
CA LEU A 56 -12.07 3.41 -0.28
C LEU A 56 -13.58 3.37 -0.01
N PRO A 57 -14.35 4.47 -0.18
CA PRO A 57 -15.80 4.42 -0.04
C PRO A 57 -16.49 3.51 -1.07
N ALA A 58 -16.00 3.52 -2.32
CA ALA A 58 -16.55 2.65 -3.36
C ALA A 58 -16.36 1.17 -3.03
N VAL A 59 -15.15 0.79 -2.59
CA VAL A 59 -14.84 -0.57 -2.16
C VAL A 59 -15.63 -0.94 -0.90
N ALA A 60 -15.73 -0.04 0.09
CA ALA A 60 -16.53 -0.27 1.30
C ALA A 60 -18.01 -0.51 0.97
N LEU A 61 -18.57 0.27 0.04
CA LEU A 61 -19.93 0.10 -0.43
C LEU A 61 -20.11 -1.26 -1.14
N LEU A 62 -19.17 -1.60 -2.03
CA LEU A 62 -19.18 -2.88 -2.74
C LEU A 62 -19.11 -4.06 -1.76
N LEU A 63 -18.21 -4.00 -0.79
CA LEU A 63 -18.10 -5.02 0.26
C LEU A 63 -19.39 -5.12 1.09
N LEU A 64 -20.02 -3.98 1.40
CA LEU A 64 -21.30 -3.94 2.12
C LEU A 64 -22.42 -4.63 1.32
N VAL A 65 -22.49 -4.35 0.00
CA VAL A 65 -23.47 -4.99 -0.89
C VAL A 65 -23.23 -6.49 -1.00
N VAL A 66 -21.96 -6.90 -1.20
CA VAL A 66 -21.59 -8.33 -1.35
C VAL A 66 -21.82 -9.11 -0.06
N PHE A 67 -21.46 -8.56 1.07
CA PHE A 67 -21.58 -9.25 2.35
C PHE A 67 -22.92 -9.05 3.04
N GLY A 68 -23.64 -7.97 2.76
CA GLY A 68 -24.90 -7.63 3.43
C GLY A 68 -24.75 -7.39 4.94
N SER A 69 -23.53 -7.18 5.43
CA SER A 69 -23.20 -6.99 6.84
C SER A 69 -22.05 -6.00 7.00
N LEU A 70 -22.25 -4.96 7.80
CA LEU A 70 -21.25 -3.94 8.08
C LEU A 70 -19.98 -4.54 8.71
N VAL A 71 -20.14 -5.44 9.67
CA VAL A 71 -19.00 -6.09 10.34
C VAL A 71 -18.16 -6.88 9.36
N ALA A 72 -18.79 -7.66 8.47
CA ALA A 72 -18.07 -8.46 7.47
C ALA A 72 -17.40 -7.59 6.41
N ALA A 73 -17.99 -6.44 6.06
CA ALA A 73 -17.41 -5.49 5.13
C ALA A 73 -16.21 -4.72 5.73
N CYS A 74 -16.24 -4.42 7.03
CA CYS A 74 -15.15 -3.72 7.70
C CYS A 74 -13.91 -4.60 7.92
N MET A 75 -14.04 -5.92 8.03
CA MET A 75 -12.91 -6.82 8.30
C MET A 75 -11.78 -6.71 7.25
N PRO A 76 -12.04 -6.83 5.94
CA PRO A 76 -10.98 -6.67 4.94
C PRO A 76 -10.33 -5.28 4.94
N LEU A 77 -11.10 -4.23 5.24
CA LEU A 77 -10.58 -2.86 5.31
C LEU A 77 -9.64 -2.67 6.52
N ILE A 78 -9.98 -3.24 7.67
CA ILE A 78 -9.11 -3.21 8.86
C ILE A 78 -7.80 -3.97 8.58
N VAL A 79 -7.89 -5.15 7.99
CA VAL A 79 -6.73 -5.94 7.59
C VAL A 79 -5.87 -5.15 6.59
N GLY A 80 -6.49 -4.48 5.61
CA GLY A 80 -5.81 -3.62 4.65
C GLY A 80 -5.06 -2.48 5.33
N GLY A 81 -5.71 -1.75 6.21
CA GLY A 81 -5.10 -0.66 6.98
C GLY A 81 -3.91 -1.13 7.83
N LEU A 82 -4.06 -2.24 8.55
CA LEU A 82 -2.98 -2.84 9.35
C LEU A 82 -1.82 -3.33 8.47
N SER A 83 -2.12 -3.91 7.31
CA SER A 83 -1.12 -4.36 6.35
C SER A 83 -0.30 -3.19 5.82
N ILE A 84 -0.95 -2.06 5.46
CA ILE A 84 -0.26 -0.85 5.01
C ILE A 84 0.65 -0.32 6.13
N VAL A 85 0.11 -0.10 7.33
CA VAL A 85 0.89 0.44 8.47
C VAL A 85 2.07 -0.47 8.80
N GLY A 86 1.86 -1.78 8.83
CA GLY A 86 2.93 -2.76 9.07
C GLY A 86 4.00 -2.73 7.97
N SER A 87 3.60 -2.66 6.69
CA SER A 87 4.53 -2.64 5.57
C SER A 87 5.34 -1.35 5.50
N LEU A 88 4.71 -0.21 5.81
CA LEU A 88 5.41 1.06 5.93
C LEU A 88 6.37 1.05 7.12
N GLY A 89 6.02 0.39 8.23
CA GLY A 89 6.92 0.15 9.35
C GLY A 89 8.16 -0.66 8.94
N VAL A 90 7.98 -1.75 8.20
CA VAL A 90 9.09 -2.55 7.64
C VAL A 90 9.94 -1.69 6.70
N LEU A 91 9.30 -0.93 5.82
CA LEU A 91 9.99 -0.04 4.88
C LEU A 91 10.81 1.04 5.59
N SER A 92 10.28 1.60 6.69
CA SER A 92 10.98 2.58 7.54
C SER A 92 12.22 1.98 8.21
N ILE A 93 12.15 0.74 8.67
CA ILE A 93 13.31 0.03 9.23
C ILE A 93 14.36 -0.20 8.14
N LEU A 94 13.93 -0.64 6.95
CA LEU A 94 14.81 -0.86 5.82
C LEU A 94 15.47 0.43 5.33
N ALA A 95 14.79 1.58 5.43
CA ALA A 95 15.33 2.88 5.07
C ALA A 95 16.57 3.28 5.90
N GLY A 96 16.73 2.71 7.09
CA GLY A 96 17.94 2.85 7.91
C GLY A 96 19.17 2.14 7.34
N PHE A 97 18.98 1.15 6.47
CA PHE A 97 20.05 0.30 5.91
C PHE A 97 20.20 0.43 4.39
N THR A 98 19.14 0.83 3.69
CA THR A 98 19.13 0.95 2.23
C THR A 98 18.47 2.26 1.79
N GLN A 99 18.76 2.67 0.55
CA GLN A 99 18.03 3.80 -0.04
C GLN A 99 16.62 3.33 -0.43
N VAL A 100 15.61 3.86 0.24
CA VAL A 100 14.20 3.64 -0.09
C VAL A 100 13.72 4.79 -0.95
N ASN A 101 13.13 4.45 -2.09
CA ASN A 101 12.57 5.45 -3.01
C ASN A 101 11.11 5.73 -2.64
N VAL A 102 10.66 6.96 -2.86
CA VAL A 102 9.28 7.42 -2.57
C VAL A 102 8.23 6.56 -3.29
N PHE A 103 8.52 6.13 -4.51
CA PHE A 103 7.64 5.22 -5.25
C PHE A 103 7.35 3.89 -4.54
N ALA A 104 8.28 3.41 -3.70
CA ALA A 104 8.04 2.20 -2.91
C ALA A 104 6.88 2.38 -1.93
N HIS A 105 6.71 3.58 -1.37
CA HIS A 105 5.58 3.93 -0.51
C HIS A 105 4.24 3.77 -1.24
N SER A 106 4.14 4.34 -2.44
CA SER A 106 2.93 4.26 -3.27
C SER A 106 2.57 2.82 -3.65
N VAL A 107 3.58 2.03 -4.03
CA VAL A 107 3.38 0.62 -4.37
C VAL A 107 2.93 -0.18 -3.16
N VAL A 108 3.50 0.06 -1.97
CA VAL A 108 3.10 -0.60 -0.72
C VAL A 108 1.64 -0.31 -0.40
N THR A 109 1.23 0.96 -0.51
CA THR A 109 -0.15 1.36 -0.20
C THR A 109 -1.15 0.72 -1.16
N LEU A 110 -0.91 0.83 -2.47
CA LEU A 110 -1.82 0.30 -3.48
C LEU A 110 -1.88 -1.23 -3.46
N LEU A 111 -0.72 -1.89 -3.42
CA LEU A 111 -0.64 -3.35 -3.43
C LEU A 111 -1.11 -3.94 -2.10
N GLY A 112 -0.70 -3.32 -0.99
CA GLY A 112 -1.09 -3.74 0.35
C GLY A 112 -2.59 -3.68 0.56
N LEU A 113 -3.22 -2.56 0.15
CA LEU A 113 -4.67 -2.41 0.25
C LEU A 113 -5.41 -3.40 -0.64
N GLY A 114 -5.03 -3.48 -1.93
CA GLY A 114 -5.70 -4.35 -2.90
C GLY A 114 -5.64 -5.82 -2.48
N LEU A 115 -4.44 -6.33 -2.18
CA LEU A 115 -4.27 -7.73 -1.79
C LEU A 115 -4.91 -8.06 -0.43
N ALA A 116 -4.85 -7.14 0.54
CA ALA A 116 -5.49 -7.37 1.83
C ALA A 116 -7.02 -7.43 1.70
N ILE A 117 -7.61 -6.61 0.83
CA ILE A 117 -9.05 -6.66 0.53
C ILE A 117 -9.39 -7.99 -0.15
N ASP A 118 -8.63 -8.41 -1.16
CA ASP A 118 -8.87 -9.65 -1.89
C ASP A 118 -8.74 -10.88 -0.99
N TYR A 119 -7.67 -10.95 -0.18
CA TYR A 119 -7.46 -12.04 0.77
C TYR A 119 -8.51 -12.04 1.88
N GLY A 120 -8.83 -10.86 2.42
CA GLY A 120 -9.87 -10.70 3.42
C GLY A 120 -11.25 -11.08 2.89
N LEU A 121 -11.59 -10.66 1.67
CA LEU A 121 -12.82 -11.05 0.98
C LEU A 121 -12.93 -12.57 0.87
N PHE A 122 -11.86 -13.23 0.42
CA PHE A 122 -11.81 -14.66 0.23
C PHE A 122 -11.96 -15.41 1.56
N MET A 123 -11.27 -14.96 2.62
CA MET A 123 -11.35 -15.54 3.95
C MET A 123 -12.74 -15.37 4.58
N VAL A 124 -13.31 -14.18 4.53
CA VAL A 124 -14.66 -13.88 5.07
C VAL A 124 -15.73 -14.66 4.31
N SER A 125 -15.63 -14.73 2.97
CA SER A 125 -16.56 -15.51 2.16
C SER A 125 -16.53 -16.99 2.54
N ARG A 126 -15.33 -17.57 2.66
CA ARG A 126 -15.17 -18.97 3.06
C ARG A 126 -15.65 -19.26 4.48
N PHE A 127 -15.36 -18.35 5.41
CA PHE A 127 -15.86 -18.45 6.77
C PHE A 127 -17.40 -18.47 6.81
N ARG A 128 -18.08 -17.60 6.05
CA ARG A 128 -19.54 -17.56 5.97
C ARG A 128 -20.11 -18.83 5.34
N GLU A 129 -19.45 -19.35 4.33
CA GLU A 129 -19.85 -20.64 3.71
C GLU A 129 -19.80 -21.79 4.72
N GLU A 130 -18.72 -21.89 5.51
CA GLU A 130 -18.59 -22.90 6.54
C GLU A 130 -19.61 -22.75 7.67
N LEU A 131 -19.92 -21.49 8.06
CA LEU A 131 -20.97 -21.22 9.04
C LEU A 131 -22.35 -21.70 8.57
N ASN A 132 -22.67 -21.43 7.30
CA ASN A 132 -23.97 -21.80 6.71
C ASN A 132 -24.11 -23.31 6.50
N ARG A 133 -23.00 -24.03 6.14
CA ARG A 133 -23.00 -25.49 5.95
C ARG A 133 -23.25 -26.26 7.25
N GLY A 134 -22.92 -25.68 8.38
CA GLY A 134 -22.87 -26.38 9.65
C GLY A 134 -24.19 -26.51 10.42
N GLY A 135 -25.29 -25.94 9.97
CA GLY A 135 -26.60 -26.06 10.63
C GLY A 135 -26.61 -25.72 12.13
N GLY A 136 -25.79 -24.75 12.56
CA GLY A 136 -25.61 -24.38 13.97
C GLY A 136 -24.26 -24.82 14.56
N GLN A 137 -23.27 -25.12 13.73
CA GLN A 137 -21.92 -25.41 14.19
C GLN A 137 -21.30 -24.24 14.93
N ASP A 138 -20.44 -24.57 15.91
CA ASP A 138 -19.65 -23.59 16.66
C ASP A 138 -18.79 -22.74 15.71
N VAL A 139 -18.86 -21.42 15.90
CA VAL A 139 -18.06 -20.41 15.18
C VAL A 139 -16.57 -20.80 15.10
N ARG A 140 -16.04 -21.37 16.19
CA ARG A 140 -14.67 -21.83 16.27
C ARG A 140 -14.33 -22.91 15.24
N THR A 141 -15.25 -23.83 14.98
CA THR A 141 -15.09 -24.88 13.98
C THR A 141 -15.11 -24.31 12.57
N ALA A 142 -16.01 -23.34 12.30
CA ALA A 142 -16.08 -22.65 11.01
C ALA A 142 -14.78 -21.86 10.71
N VAL A 143 -14.25 -21.11 11.68
CA VAL A 143 -12.96 -20.41 11.56
C VAL A 143 -11.83 -21.40 11.24
N ARG A 144 -11.72 -22.49 12.01
CA ARG A 144 -10.68 -23.50 11.80
C ARG A 144 -10.72 -24.12 10.41
N ARG A 145 -11.90 -24.39 9.88
CA ARG A 145 -12.08 -24.95 8.53
C ARG A 145 -11.77 -23.92 7.45
N ALA A 146 -12.25 -22.71 7.61
CA ALA A 146 -11.96 -21.62 6.67
C ALA A 146 -10.45 -21.36 6.58
N THR A 147 -9.76 -21.23 7.71
CA THR A 147 -8.30 -21.04 7.75
C THR A 147 -7.56 -22.26 7.19
N GLY A 148 -8.03 -23.48 7.47
CA GLY A 148 -7.43 -24.71 6.96
C GLY A 148 -7.55 -24.90 5.44
N THR A 149 -8.52 -24.26 4.80
CA THR A 149 -8.77 -24.32 3.34
C THR A 149 -8.36 -23.05 2.63
N ALA A 150 -9.10 -21.95 2.85
CA ALA A 150 -8.85 -20.67 2.22
C ALA A 150 -7.49 -20.07 2.64
N GLY A 151 -7.11 -20.18 3.90
CA GLY A 151 -5.81 -19.69 4.37
C GLY A 151 -4.62 -20.34 3.66
N LYS A 152 -4.69 -21.62 3.33
CA LYS A 152 -3.64 -22.28 2.52
C LYS A 152 -3.55 -21.67 1.12
N THR A 153 -4.68 -21.38 0.51
CA THR A 153 -4.72 -20.74 -0.82
C THR A 153 -4.14 -19.32 -0.78
N VAL A 154 -4.49 -18.56 0.25
CA VAL A 154 -3.96 -17.20 0.47
C VAL A 154 -2.44 -17.24 0.63
N VAL A 155 -1.91 -18.09 1.50
CA VAL A 155 -0.46 -18.23 1.71
C VAL A 155 0.25 -18.66 0.44
N PHE A 156 -0.30 -19.62 -0.31
CA PHE A 156 0.29 -20.06 -1.57
C PHE A 156 0.28 -18.95 -2.62
N SER A 157 -0.83 -18.23 -2.76
CA SER A 157 -0.93 -17.06 -3.66
C SER A 157 0.07 -15.97 -3.29
N ALA A 158 0.16 -15.63 -2.01
CA ALA A 158 1.11 -14.64 -1.51
C ALA A 158 2.56 -15.06 -1.77
N ALA A 159 2.89 -16.34 -1.57
CA ALA A 159 4.22 -16.88 -1.87
C ALA A 159 4.55 -16.75 -3.36
N MET A 160 3.61 -17.08 -4.25
CA MET A 160 3.82 -16.91 -5.71
C MET A 160 4.06 -15.45 -6.08
N VAL A 161 3.27 -14.52 -5.55
CA VAL A 161 3.45 -13.08 -5.80
C VAL A 161 4.78 -12.60 -5.25
N ALA A 162 5.17 -13.02 -4.03
CA ALA A 162 6.45 -12.67 -3.42
C ALA A 162 7.64 -13.19 -4.26
N VAL A 163 7.57 -14.43 -4.77
CA VAL A 163 8.59 -14.98 -5.67
C VAL A 163 8.68 -14.16 -6.96
N ALA A 164 7.56 -13.83 -7.57
CA ALA A 164 7.54 -12.98 -8.78
C ALA A 164 8.16 -11.61 -8.52
N LEU A 165 7.81 -10.96 -7.40
CA LEU A 165 8.38 -9.66 -7.00
C LEU A 165 9.87 -9.75 -6.64
N SER A 166 10.34 -10.90 -6.16
CA SER A 166 11.76 -11.15 -5.88
C SER A 166 12.63 -11.04 -7.15
N GLY A 167 12.04 -11.24 -8.33
CA GLY A 167 12.72 -10.98 -9.61
C GLY A 167 13.21 -9.54 -9.75
N LEU A 168 12.56 -8.56 -9.12
CA LEU A 168 13.01 -7.17 -9.12
C LEU A 168 14.33 -6.96 -8.36
N LEU A 169 14.66 -7.84 -7.42
CA LEU A 169 15.91 -7.77 -6.64
C LEU A 169 17.16 -8.05 -7.48
N VAL A 170 16.99 -8.73 -8.61
CA VAL A 170 18.10 -9.04 -9.54
C VAL A 170 18.62 -7.77 -10.22
N PHE A 171 17.76 -6.76 -10.38
CA PHE A 171 18.17 -5.51 -11.01
C PHE A 171 19.08 -4.68 -10.10
N PRO A 172 20.14 -4.05 -10.65
CA PRO A 172 21.09 -3.26 -9.84
C PRO A 172 20.52 -1.94 -9.33
N GLN A 173 19.38 -1.49 -9.87
CA GLN A 173 18.77 -0.20 -9.55
C GLN A 173 18.18 -0.20 -8.13
N ALA A 174 18.59 0.75 -7.30
CA ALA A 174 18.10 0.91 -5.92
C ALA A 174 16.57 1.13 -5.87
N PHE A 175 16.01 1.80 -6.87
CA PHE A 175 14.57 2.00 -7.03
C PHE A 175 13.80 0.66 -7.08
N LEU A 176 14.19 -0.26 -7.98
CA LEU A 176 13.50 -1.55 -8.12
C LEU A 176 13.63 -2.42 -6.87
N LYS A 177 14.79 -2.37 -6.21
CA LYS A 177 15.01 -3.09 -4.94
C LYS A 177 14.10 -2.57 -3.83
N SER A 178 13.97 -1.25 -3.70
CA SER A 178 13.09 -0.66 -2.68
C SER A 178 11.61 -0.99 -2.92
N VAL A 179 11.18 -0.97 -4.18
CA VAL A 179 9.83 -1.42 -4.57
C VAL A 179 9.62 -2.89 -4.24
N ALA A 180 10.60 -3.76 -4.54
CA ALA A 180 10.51 -5.18 -4.24
C ALA A 180 10.36 -5.45 -2.73
N TYR A 181 11.20 -4.82 -1.90
CA TYR A 181 11.11 -4.97 -0.45
C TYR A 181 9.77 -4.50 0.10
N GLY A 182 9.31 -3.35 -0.35
CA GLY A 182 8.01 -2.81 0.05
C GLY A 182 6.86 -3.72 -0.36
N ALA A 183 6.84 -4.14 -1.62
CA ALA A 183 5.77 -4.98 -2.15
C ALA A 183 5.75 -6.39 -1.53
N ILE A 184 6.91 -7.03 -1.34
CA ILE A 184 7.00 -8.35 -0.68
C ILE A 184 6.51 -8.26 0.78
N SER A 185 6.90 -7.21 1.51
CA SER A 185 6.42 -7.02 2.88
C SER A 185 4.91 -6.77 2.94
N ALA A 186 4.35 -6.01 2.00
CA ALA A 186 2.91 -5.76 1.90
C ALA A 186 2.12 -7.05 1.63
N VAL A 187 2.59 -7.85 0.66
CA VAL A 187 1.97 -9.16 0.33
C VAL A 187 2.03 -10.11 1.51
N GLY A 188 3.19 -10.22 2.16
CA GLY A 188 3.38 -11.09 3.33
C GLY A 188 2.49 -10.70 4.50
N LEU A 189 2.42 -9.42 4.84
CA LEU A 189 1.57 -8.92 5.92
C LEU A 189 0.09 -9.04 5.58
N ALA A 190 -0.32 -8.75 4.34
CA ALA A 190 -1.71 -8.96 3.91
C ALA A 190 -2.14 -10.43 4.08
N ALA A 191 -1.27 -11.38 3.72
CA ALA A 191 -1.58 -12.80 3.86
C ALA A 191 -1.59 -13.29 5.32
N VAL A 192 -0.72 -12.75 6.18
CA VAL A 192 -0.66 -13.15 7.60
C VAL A 192 -1.80 -12.56 8.40
N LEU A 193 -2.24 -11.34 8.06
CA LEU A 193 -3.30 -10.63 8.79
C LEU A 193 -4.71 -11.00 8.32
N SER A 194 -4.87 -11.52 7.09
CA SER A 194 -6.16 -11.98 6.56
C SER A 194 -6.57 -13.34 7.10
#